data_69493c077fd60b0a217ff6e553cda199
#
_entry.id   69493c077fd60b0a217ff6e553cda199
#
_cell.length_a   1.000
_cell.length_b   1.000
_cell.length_c   1.000
_cell.angle_alpha   90.00
_cell.angle_beta   90.00
_cell.angle_gamma   90.00
#
_symmetry.space_group_name_H-M   'P 1'
#
loop_
_entity.id
_entity.type
_entity.pdbx_description
1 polymer ?
#
loop_
_entity_poly.entity_id
_entity_poly.type
_entity_poly.pdbx_seq_one_letter_code
_entity_poly.pdbx_strand_id
1 'polypeptide(L)'
;MPEDQKQIFMEQMTSISESDEIVTPGQLGVHLEAKDIMNPTAIEVYHASFGSGVIETLIGILVAALMAKEYSQGTIKNFLAYGKKREEFYLAKFIAIVVGVAIILAVMTILPTIASTIMNGWGQAFEFSQVLGMIKTFIASLIASSAVAALAMVIATLVKSNGATIGITVAIFIGVPTFAGFLYGIYPWFDRLYEVLPFYNSALASSIKAGNGDLVRSVVISLITILISLFAGIRVFKSQDIK
;
A
#
# COMPACT_ATOMS: atom_id res chain seq x y z
N MET A 1 31.90 -9.23 0.52
CA MET A 1 31.76 -7.97 -0.23
C MET A 1 33.06 -7.20 -0.05
N PRO A 2 33.73 -6.75 -1.11
CA PRO A 2 34.94 -5.93 -0.99
C PRO A 2 34.66 -4.65 -0.21
N GLU A 3 35.63 -4.18 0.56
CA GLU A 3 35.50 -2.98 1.42
C GLU A 3 35.06 -1.74 0.63
N ASP A 4 35.59 -1.57 -0.58
CA ASP A 4 35.26 -0.45 -1.47
C ASP A 4 33.78 -0.48 -1.90
N GLN A 5 33.22 -1.65 -2.18
CA GLN A 5 31.80 -1.79 -2.51
C GLN A 5 30.90 -1.55 -1.30
N LYS A 6 31.38 -1.91 -0.11
CA LYS A 6 30.68 -1.65 1.14
C LYS A 6 30.61 -0.16 1.44
N GLN A 7 31.70 0.56 1.21
CA GLN A 7 31.75 2.03 1.38
C GLN A 7 30.82 2.74 0.40
N ILE A 8 30.86 2.40 -0.89
CA ILE A 8 29.96 2.97 -1.91
C ILE A 8 28.48 2.67 -1.57
N PHE A 9 28.18 1.45 -1.12
CA PHE A 9 26.84 1.09 -0.70
C PHE A 9 26.38 1.89 0.53
N MET A 10 27.26 2.05 1.52
CA MET A 10 26.98 2.84 2.72
C MET A 10 26.79 4.33 2.39
N GLU A 11 27.61 4.91 1.51
CA GLU A 11 27.46 6.30 1.04
C GLU A 11 26.13 6.51 0.29
N GLN A 12 25.75 5.59 -0.60
CA GLN A 12 24.48 5.66 -1.29
C GLN A 12 23.29 5.54 -0.33
N MET A 13 23.35 4.64 0.64
CA MET A 13 22.29 4.49 1.65
C MET A 13 22.20 5.71 2.57
N THR A 14 23.34 6.31 2.93
CA THR A 14 23.37 7.51 3.76
C THR A 14 22.80 8.72 3.02
N SER A 15 23.11 8.88 1.73
CA SER A 15 22.58 9.98 0.91
C SER A 15 21.04 9.89 0.74
N ILE A 16 20.50 8.67 0.66
CA ILE A 16 19.03 8.44 0.62
C ILE A 16 18.40 8.77 1.97
N SER A 17 19.05 8.40 3.07
CA SER A 17 18.58 8.68 4.43
C SER A 17 18.58 10.17 4.77
N GLU A 18 19.53 10.95 4.22
CA GLU A 18 19.68 12.40 4.46
C GLU A 18 18.80 13.26 3.55
N SER A 19 18.06 12.68 2.58
CA SER A 19 17.14 13.45 1.75
C SER A 19 16.00 14.03 2.61
N ASP A 20 15.67 15.31 2.46
CA ASP A 20 14.54 15.96 3.12
C ASP A 20 13.18 15.53 2.55
N GLU A 21 13.17 14.73 1.49
CA GLU A 21 11.95 14.25 0.86
C GLU A 21 11.25 13.22 1.74
N ILE A 22 9.95 13.44 1.98
CA ILE A 22 9.09 12.53 2.76
C ILE A 22 8.77 11.26 1.96
N VAL A 23 8.63 11.40 0.66
CA VAL A 23 8.36 10.29 -0.28
C VAL A 23 9.27 10.43 -1.48
N THR A 24 10.04 9.40 -1.77
CA THR A 24 10.87 9.31 -2.97
C THR A 24 10.22 8.32 -3.95
N PRO A 25 9.54 8.81 -5.01
CA PRO A 25 8.93 7.93 -6.00
C PRO A 25 9.96 7.06 -6.73
N GLY A 26 9.53 5.88 -7.14
CA GLY A 26 10.38 4.94 -7.90
C GLY A 26 11.20 3.99 -7.05
N GLN A 27 11.33 4.22 -5.77
CA GLN A 27 11.97 3.27 -4.87
C GLN A 27 10.99 2.14 -4.52
N LEU A 28 11.34 0.92 -4.95
CA LEU A 28 10.58 -0.29 -4.67
C LEU A 28 11.31 -1.12 -3.61
N GLY A 29 10.52 -1.78 -2.76
CA GLY A 29 11.02 -2.66 -1.72
C GLY A 29 10.98 -2.05 -0.33
N VAL A 30 11.80 -2.59 0.57
CA VAL A 30 11.91 -2.14 1.95
C VAL A 30 12.98 -1.05 2.02
N HIS A 31 12.60 0.15 2.42
CA HIS A 31 13.53 1.26 2.62
C HIS A 31 13.67 1.51 4.11
N LEU A 32 14.84 1.20 4.63
CA LEU A 32 15.18 1.40 6.03
C LEU A 32 15.85 2.77 6.20
N GLU A 33 15.08 3.74 6.67
CA GLU A 33 15.62 5.02 7.13
C GLU A 33 16.08 4.88 8.58
N ALA A 34 17.31 4.42 8.78
CA ALA A 34 17.90 4.19 10.09
C ALA A 34 19.20 4.98 10.26
N LYS A 35 19.43 5.46 11.46
CA LYS A 35 20.72 6.10 11.84
C LYS A 35 21.88 5.11 11.78
N ASP A 36 21.63 3.87 12.17
CA ASP A 36 22.56 2.75 12.05
C ASP A 36 21.84 1.60 11.31
N ILE A 37 22.22 1.38 10.07
CA ILE A 37 21.61 0.34 9.20
C ILE A 37 21.89 -1.06 9.74
N MET A 38 22.98 -1.25 10.48
CA MET A 38 23.33 -2.56 11.05
C MET A 38 22.56 -2.87 12.32
N ASN A 39 22.12 -1.84 13.04
CA ASN A 39 21.34 -1.98 14.29
C ASN A 39 20.09 -1.07 14.25
N PRO A 40 19.15 -1.31 13.33
CA PRO A 40 17.95 -0.48 13.23
C PRO A 40 17.07 -0.65 14.47
N THR A 41 16.51 0.45 14.92
CA THR A 41 15.56 0.47 16.04
C THR A 41 14.22 -0.16 15.66
N ALA A 42 13.43 -0.56 16.66
CA ALA A 42 12.10 -1.12 16.44
C ALA A 42 11.17 -0.18 15.66
N ILE A 43 11.26 1.14 15.89
CA ILE A 43 10.44 2.15 15.21
C ILE A 43 10.85 2.29 13.75
N GLU A 44 12.15 2.31 13.45
CA GLU A 44 12.67 2.38 12.08
C GLU A 44 12.27 1.14 11.28
N VAL A 45 12.37 -0.06 11.88
CA VAL A 45 11.93 -1.32 11.26
C VAL A 45 10.42 -1.34 11.06
N TYR A 46 9.64 -0.80 12.01
CA TYR A 46 8.20 -0.69 11.86
C TYR A 46 7.81 0.10 10.59
N HIS A 47 8.38 1.29 10.39
CA HIS A 47 8.10 2.10 9.21
C HIS A 47 8.63 1.46 7.93
N ALA A 48 9.83 0.88 7.95
CA ALA A 48 10.40 0.16 6.81
C ALA A 48 9.56 -1.05 6.38
N SER A 49 8.83 -1.67 7.31
CA SER A 49 8.02 -2.87 7.04
C SER A 49 6.81 -2.62 6.15
N PHE A 50 6.44 -1.37 5.89
CA PHE A 50 5.40 -1.02 4.91
C PHE A 50 5.89 -1.09 3.45
N GLY A 51 7.06 -1.53 3.18
CA GLY A 51 7.78 -1.68 1.91
C GLY A 51 6.98 -1.48 0.62
N SER A 52 7.35 -0.47 -0.15
CA SER A 52 6.68 -0.11 -1.41
C SER A 52 6.74 -1.24 -2.45
N GLY A 53 5.64 -1.51 -3.10
CA GLY A 53 5.51 -2.56 -4.13
C GLY A 53 5.22 -3.96 -3.57
N VAL A 54 5.65 -4.30 -2.35
CA VAL A 54 5.39 -5.61 -1.75
C VAL A 54 3.94 -5.71 -1.28
N ILE A 55 3.49 -4.74 -0.50
CA ILE A 55 2.11 -4.69 0.02
C ILE A 55 1.12 -4.57 -1.12
N GLU A 56 1.38 -3.71 -2.10
CA GLU A 56 0.53 -3.52 -3.28
C GLU A 56 0.42 -4.81 -4.11
N THR A 57 1.51 -5.57 -4.22
CA THR A 57 1.50 -6.89 -4.88
C THR A 57 0.61 -7.89 -4.13
N LEU A 58 0.74 -7.96 -2.80
CA LEU A 58 -0.09 -8.84 -1.97
C LEU A 58 -1.57 -8.43 -2.03
N ILE A 59 -1.86 -7.12 -2.06
CA ILE A 59 -3.22 -6.61 -2.27
C ILE A 59 -3.76 -7.06 -3.63
N GLY A 60 -2.98 -6.95 -4.69
CA GLY A 60 -3.37 -7.41 -6.03
C GLY A 60 -3.74 -8.90 -6.05
N ILE A 61 -2.94 -9.74 -5.41
CA ILE A 61 -3.19 -11.19 -5.27
C ILE A 61 -4.47 -11.43 -4.45
N LEU A 62 -4.65 -10.73 -3.32
CA LEU A 62 -5.83 -10.85 -2.47
C LEU A 62 -7.12 -10.46 -3.21
N VAL A 63 -7.11 -9.35 -3.93
CA VAL A 63 -8.25 -8.88 -4.72
C VAL A 63 -8.56 -9.88 -5.84
N ALA A 64 -7.55 -10.39 -6.52
CA ALA A 64 -7.74 -11.40 -7.55
C ALA A 64 -8.35 -12.69 -6.98
N ALA A 65 -7.89 -13.13 -5.81
CA ALA A 65 -8.42 -14.32 -5.13
C ALA A 65 -9.87 -14.15 -4.64
N LEU A 66 -10.24 -12.95 -4.14
CA LEU A 66 -11.56 -12.72 -3.55
C LEU A 66 -12.59 -12.16 -4.53
N MET A 67 -12.17 -11.48 -5.61
CA MET A 67 -13.07 -10.86 -6.57
C MET A 67 -12.98 -11.49 -7.97
N ALA A 68 -11.78 -11.55 -8.57
CA ALA A 68 -11.64 -12.06 -9.94
C ALA A 68 -11.93 -13.55 -10.04
N LYS A 69 -11.60 -14.33 -9.01
CA LYS A 69 -11.90 -15.76 -8.94
C LYS A 69 -13.41 -16.06 -8.99
N GLU A 70 -14.24 -15.21 -8.38
CA GLU A 70 -15.69 -15.35 -8.40
C GLU A 70 -16.26 -15.24 -9.83
N TYR A 71 -15.66 -14.36 -10.65
CA TYR A 71 -16.02 -14.25 -12.07
C TYR A 71 -15.61 -15.51 -12.82
N SER A 72 -14.39 -16.00 -12.64
CA SER A 72 -13.88 -17.15 -13.38
C SER A 72 -14.57 -18.47 -12.99
N GLN A 73 -15.06 -18.58 -11.76
CA GLN A 73 -15.81 -19.76 -11.28
C GLN A 73 -17.33 -19.65 -11.43
N GLY A 74 -17.84 -18.48 -11.85
CA GLY A 74 -19.26 -18.24 -12.02
C GLY A 74 -20.08 -18.22 -10.72
N THR A 75 -19.43 -18.15 -9.54
CA THR A 75 -20.10 -18.18 -8.23
C THR A 75 -20.96 -16.94 -7.98
N ILE A 76 -20.68 -15.82 -8.66
CA ILE A 76 -21.51 -14.62 -8.63
C ILE A 76 -22.97 -14.90 -9.01
N LYS A 77 -23.20 -15.82 -9.95
CA LYS A 77 -24.57 -16.21 -10.37
C LYS A 77 -25.39 -16.78 -9.21
N ASN A 78 -24.76 -17.62 -8.39
CA ASN A 78 -25.43 -18.23 -7.24
C ASN A 78 -25.85 -17.15 -6.24
N PHE A 79 -24.98 -16.17 -5.96
CA PHE A 79 -25.30 -15.08 -5.06
C PHE A 79 -26.49 -14.23 -5.57
N LEU A 80 -26.50 -13.91 -6.86
CA LEU A 80 -27.58 -13.14 -7.48
C LEU A 80 -28.89 -13.93 -7.56
N ALA A 81 -28.82 -15.25 -7.70
CA ALA A 81 -30.01 -16.11 -7.70
C ALA A 81 -30.77 -16.09 -6.37
N TYR A 82 -30.11 -15.79 -5.25
CA TYR A 82 -30.73 -15.61 -3.95
C TYR A 82 -31.36 -14.20 -3.75
N GLY A 83 -31.49 -13.41 -4.83
CA GLY A 83 -32.16 -12.10 -4.80
C GLY A 83 -31.38 -10.98 -4.11
N LYS A 84 -30.10 -11.17 -3.83
CA LYS A 84 -29.26 -10.15 -3.23
C LYS A 84 -28.86 -9.08 -4.25
N LYS A 85 -28.77 -7.83 -3.80
CA LYS A 85 -28.38 -6.72 -4.67
C LYS A 85 -26.90 -6.76 -5.05
N ARG A 86 -26.59 -6.41 -6.28
CA ARG A 86 -25.20 -6.35 -6.79
C ARG A 86 -24.29 -5.44 -5.97
N GLU A 87 -24.84 -4.34 -5.46
CA GLU A 87 -24.12 -3.39 -4.59
C GLU A 87 -23.71 -4.04 -3.27
N GLU A 88 -24.61 -4.77 -2.64
CA GLU A 88 -24.37 -5.48 -1.38
C GLU A 88 -23.23 -6.48 -1.54
N PHE A 89 -23.22 -7.21 -2.65
CA PHE A 89 -22.12 -8.13 -2.98
C PHE A 89 -20.78 -7.39 -3.10
N TYR A 90 -20.78 -6.31 -3.88
CA TYR A 90 -19.54 -5.54 -4.14
C TYR A 90 -18.97 -4.94 -2.85
N LEU A 91 -19.82 -4.34 -2.02
CA LEU A 91 -19.43 -3.77 -0.73
C LEU A 91 -18.97 -4.84 0.27
N ALA A 92 -19.67 -5.98 0.33
CA ALA A 92 -19.26 -7.10 1.19
C ALA A 92 -17.85 -7.63 0.79
N LYS A 93 -17.57 -7.74 -0.53
CA LYS A 93 -16.25 -8.13 -1.02
C LYS A 93 -15.19 -7.08 -0.68
N PHE A 94 -15.51 -5.79 -0.80
CA PHE A 94 -14.60 -4.73 -0.39
C PHE A 94 -14.25 -4.82 1.10
N ILE A 95 -15.25 -4.99 1.96
CA ILE A 95 -15.03 -5.14 3.42
C ILE A 95 -14.16 -6.38 3.69
N ALA A 96 -14.42 -7.51 3.05
CA ALA A 96 -13.60 -8.70 3.22
C ALA A 96 -12.14 -8.48 2.77
N ILE A 97 -11.93 -7.74 1.69
CA ILE A 97 -10.60 -7.37 1.21
C ILE A 97 -9.91 -6.42 2.21
N VAL A 98 -10.60 -5.41 2.75
CA VAL A 98 -10.04 -4.50 3.76
C VAL A 98 -9.60 -5.26 5.01
N VAL A 99 -10.40 -6.23 5.48
CA VAL A 99 -9.99 -7.13 6.59
C VAL A 99 -8.73 -7.92 6.23
N GLY A 100 -8.66 -8.46 5.01
CA GLY A 100 -7.46 -9.16 4.53
C GLY A 100 -6.23 -8.24 4.47
N VAL A 101 -6.40 -7.02 3.99
CA VAL A 101 -5.33 -5.99 3.98
C VAL A 101 -4.89 -5.67 5.40
N ALA A 102 -5.82 -5.50 6.35
CA ALA A 102 -5.47 -5.25 7.75
C ALA A 102 -4.63 -6.38 8.35
N ILE A 103 -4.96 -7.64 8.03
CA ILE A 103 -4.17 -8.81 8.47
C ILE A 103 -2.77 -8.80 7.83
N ILE A 104 -2.68 -8.55 6.53
CA ILE A 104 -1.38 -8.46 5.82
C ILE A 104 -0.52 -7.37 6.47
N LEU A 105 -1.05 -6.17 6.64
CA LEU A 105 -0.32 -5.06 7.25
C LEU A 105 0.11 -5.40 8.69
N ALA A 106 -0.78 -5.97 9.50
CA ALA A 106 -0.46 -6.35 10.87
C ALA A 106 0.69 -7.36 10.93
N VAL A 107 0.64 -8.41 10.11
CA VAL A 107 1.70 -9.42 10.06
C VAL A 107 3.02 -8.81 9.58
N MET A 108 2.98 -8.03 8.49
CA MET A 108 4.17 -7.43 7.88
C MET A 108 4.83 -6.39 8.78
N THR A 109 4.09 -5.70 9.66
CA THR A 109 4.66 -4.67 10.53
C THR A 109 4.97 -5.17 11.93
N ILE A 110 4.10 -5.96 12.54
CA ILE A 110 4.26 -6.39 13.94
C ILE A 110 5.40 -7.40 14.08
N LEU A 111 5.49 -8.40 13.20
CA LEU A 111 6.50 -9.44 13.33
C LEU A 111 7.94 -8.91 13.21
N PRO A 112 8.30 -8.09 12.19
CA PRO A 112 9.63 -7.52 12.11
C PRO A 112 9.93 -6.55 13.26
N THR A 113 8.94 -5.77 13.71
CA THR A 113 9.10 -4.86 14.85
C THR A 113 9.42 -5.61 16.14
N ILE A 114 8.71 -6.71 16.41
CA ILE A 114 9.01 -7.59 17.58
C ILE A 114 10.40 -8.18 17.44
N ALA A 115 10.75 -8.72 16.27
CA ALA A 115 12.07 -9.29 16.03
C ALA A 115 13.18 -8.25 16.25
N SER A 116 13.04 -7.05 15.70
CA SER A 116 14.00 -5.94 15.90
C SER A 116 14.08 -5.54 17.39
N THR A 117 12.95 -5.47 18.09
CA THR A 117 12.93 -5.16 19.52
C THR A 117 13.73 -6.17 20.35
N ILE A 118 13.64 -7.47 20.01
CA ILE A 118 14.37 -8.53 20.70
C ILE A 118 15.88 -8.48 20.39
N MET A 119 16.23 -8.20 19.13
CA MET A 119 17.63 -8.23 18.66
C MET A 119 18.40 -6.94 19.01
N ASN A 120 17.79 -5.77 18.76
CA ASN A 120 18.45 -4.47 18.81
C ASN A 120 17.88 -3.55 19.90
N GLY A 121 16.82 -3.99 20.59
CA GLY A 121 16.09 -3.19 21.55
C GLY A 121 15.13 -2.19 20.92
N TRP A 122 14.45 -1.40 21.74
CA TRP A 122 13.50 -0.37 21.30
C TRP A 122 14.20 0.84 20.65
N GLY A 123 15.47 1.05 20.95
CA GLY A 123 16.33 2.08 20.38
C GLY A 123 16.41 3.37 21.19
N GLN A 124 15.42 3.67 22.01
CA GLN A 124 15.38 4.83 22.93
C GLN A 124 14.49 4.50 24.14
N ALA A 125 14.40 5.41 25.11
CA ALA A 125 13.48 5.25 26.23
C ALA A 125 12.05 5.06 25.71
N PHE A 126 11.37 4.02 26.20
CA PHE A 126 10.01 3.72 25.78
C PHE A 126 9.05 4.82 26.23
N GLU A 127 8.34 5.40 25.26
CA GLU A 127 7.29 6.37 25.50
C GLU A 127 5.98 5.91 24.86
N PHE A 128 4.88 6.09 25.57
CA PHE A 128 3.55 5.74 25.03
C PHE A 128 3.18 6.56 23.79
N SER A 129 3.72 7.76 23.65
CA SER A 129 3.59 8.62 22.47
C SER A 129 4.05 7.95 21.18
N GLN A 130 5.11 7.13 21.24
CA GLN A 130 5.66 6.37 20.12
C GLN A 130 4.68 5.30 19.64
N VAL A 131 4.10 4.54 20.58
CA VAL A 131 3.07 3.55 20.27
C VAL A 131 1.84 4.21 19.63
N LEU A 132 1.43 5.36 20.15
CA LEU A 132 0.33 6.13 19.56
C LEU A 132 0.67 6.60 18.14
N GLY A 133 1.91 7.00 17.88
CA GLY A 133 2.42 7.32 16.54
C GLY A 133 2.30 6.12 15.60
N MET A 134 2.79 4.95 16.02
CA MET A 134 2.68 3.71 15.24
C MET A 134 1.22 3.34 14.93
N ILE A 135 0.31 3.49 15.89
CA ILE A 135 -1.13 3.25 15.66
C ILE A 135 -1.70 4.22 14.62
N LYS A 136 -1.36 5.52 14.70
CA LYS A 136 -1.80 6.51 13.70
C LYS A 136 -1.30 6.15 12.30
N THR A 137 -0.01 5.82 12.18
CA THR A 137 0.59 5.36 10.92
C THR A 137 -0.10 4.10 10.40
N PHE A 138 -0.37 3.11 11.27
CA PHE A 138 -1.07 1.90 10.88
C PHE A 138 -2.46 2.18 10.30
N ILE A 139 -3.25 3.01 10.98
CA ILE A 139 -4.60 3.38 10.54
C ILE A 139 -4.55 4.15 9.21
N ALA A 140 -3.63 5.12 9.09
CA ALA A 140 -3.48 5.87 7.85
C ALA A 140 -3.05 4.97 6.69
N SER A 141 -2.06 4.09 6.90
CA SER A 141 -1.60 3.11 5.91
C SER A 141 -2.68 2.09 5.55
N LEU A 142 -3.51 1.66 6.51
CA LEU A 142 -4.64 0.76 6.23
C LEU A 142 -5.67 1.43 5.32
N ILE A 143 -5.99 2.70 5.55
CA ILE A 143 -6.93 3.45 4.71
C ILE A 143 -6.31 3.65 3.32
N ALA A 144 -5.04 4.02 3.22
CA ALA A 144 -4.34 4.21 1.96
C ALA A 144 -4.25 2.90 1.15
N SER A 145 -3.88 1.80 1.80
CA SER A 145 -3.84 0.47 1.18
C SER A 145 -5.24 -0.02 0.77
N SER A 146 -6.29 0.38 1.50
CA SER A 146 -7.68 0.11 1.11
C SER A 146 -8.09 0.88 -0.15
N ALA A 147 -7.54 2.08 -0.39
CA ALA A 147 -7.74 2.81 -1.64
C ALA A 147 -7.10 2.08 -2.83
N VAL A 148 -5.88 1.57 -2.65
CA VAL A 148 -5.20 0.70 -3.63
C VAL A 148 -6.04 -0.55 -3.92
N ALA A 149 -6.57 -1.19 -2.88
CA ALA A 149 -7.44 -2.36 -3.02
C ALA A 149 -8.75 -2.05 -3.77
N ALA A 150 -9.37 -0.89 -3.51
CA ALA A 150 -10.57 -0.45 -4.22
C ALA A 150 -10.32 -0.25 -5.72
N LEU A 151 -9.18 0.32 -6.11
CA LEU A 151 -8.75 0.41 -7.51
C LEU A 151 -8.52 -0.97 -8.13
N ALA A 152 -7.83 -1.86 -7.43
CA ALA A 152 -7.61 -3.23 -7.88
C ALA A 152 -8.93 -3.98 -8.09
N MET A 153 -9.95 -3.73 -7.25
CA MET A 153 -11.30 -4.30 -7.45
C MET A 153 -11.96 -3.79 -8.73
N VAL A 154 -11.80 -2.52 -9.10
CA VAL A 154 -12.29 -2.00 -10.39
C VAL A 154 -11.63 -2.75 -11.54
N ILE A 155 -10.30 -2.92 -11.48
CA ILE A 155 -9.54 -3.70 -12.48
C ILE A 155 -10.07 -5.14 -12.55
N ALA A 156 -10.24 -5.81 -11.41
CA ALA A 156 -10.75 -7.17 -11.34
C ALA A 156 -12.15 -7.30 -11.98
N THR A 157 -12.99 -6.29 -11.75
CA THR A 157 -14.36 -6.25 -12.31
C THR A 157 -14.35 -6.07 -13.83
N LEU A 158 -13.41 -5.28 -14.37
CA LEU A 158 -13.26 -5.07 -15.82
C LEU A 158 -12.67 -6.31 -16.51
N VAL A 159 -11.63 -6.89 -15.91
CA VAL A 159 -10.82 -7.96 -16.52
C VAL A 159 -11.46 -9.34 -16.37
N LYS A 160 -12.16 -9.60 -15.26
CA LYS A 160 -12.88 -10.87 -14.96
C LYS A 160 -12.02 -12.15 -15.00
N SER A 161 -10.72 -12.02 -14.96
CA SER A 161 -9.74 -13.10 -15.00
C SER A 161 -8.76 -12.98 -13.85
N ASN A 162 -8.57 -14.06 -13.10
CA ASN A 162 -7.69 -14.08 -11.94
C ASN A 162 -6.22 -13.73 -12.31
N GLY A 163 -5.65 -14.45 -13.28
CA GLY A 163 -4.26 -14.23 -13.70
C GLY A 163 -4.04 -12.85 -14.32
N ALA A 164 -4.95 -12.40 -15.19
CA ALA A 164 -4.85 -11.08 -15.81
C ALA A 164 -5.05 -9.94 -14.78
N THR A 165 -5.92 -10.12 -13.78
CA THR A 165 -6.07 -9.15 -12.68
C THR A 165 -4.76 -8.99 -11.90
N ILE A 166 -4.11 -10.10 -11.51
CA ILE A 166 -2.82 -10.06 -10.84
C ILE A 166 -1.78 -9.32 -11.72
N GLY A 167 -1.64 -9.76 -12.97
CA GLY A 167 -0.64 -9.18 -13.88
C GLY A 167 -0.82 -7.68 -14.11
N ILE A 168 -2.05 -7.23 -14.39
CA ILE A 168 -2.35 -5.81 -14.63
C ILE A 168 -2.18 -4.99 -13.34
N THR A 169 -2.65 -5.51 -12.20
CA THR A 169 -2.54 -4.83 -10.91
C THR A 169 -1.07 -4.64 -10.53
N VAL A 170 -0.26 -5.70 -10.64
CA VAL A 170 1.19 -5.64 -10.37
C VAL A 170 1.88 -4.68 -11.33
N ALA A 171 1.57 -4.75 -12.63
CA ALA A 171 2.16 -3.86 -13.64
C ALA A 171 1.86 -2.38 -13.36
N ILE A 172 0.64 -2.04 -12.96
CA ILE A 172 0.25 -0.67 -12.61
C ILE A 172 0.90 -0.25 -11.29
N PHE A 173 0.82 -1.08 -10.26
CA PHE A 173 1.22 -0.70 -8.90
C PHE A 173 2.75 -0.66 -8.71
N ILE A 174 3.49 -1.35 -9.55
CA ILE A 174 4.95 -1.24 -9.63
C ILE A 174 5.34 -0.24 -10.72
N GLY A 175 4.73 -0.31 -11.89
CA GLY A 175 5.10 0.51 -13.04
C GLY A 175 4.87 2.00 -12.81
N VAL A 176 3.71 2.40 -12.27
CA VAL A 176 3.40 3.83 -12.07
C VAL A 176 4.39 4.49 -11.11
N PRO A 177 4.67 3.97 -9.90
CA PRO A 177 5.68 4.55 -9.02
C PRO A 177 7.08 4.56 -9.63
N THR A 178 7.48 3.50 -10.33
CA THR A 178 8.79 3.43 -10.99
C THR A 178 8.94 4.52 -12.07
N PHE A 179 7.92 4.68 -12.92
CA PHE A 179 7.90 5.77 -13.91
C PHE A 179 7.89 7.15 -13.26
N ALA A 180 7.15 7.30 -12.15
CA ALA A 180 7.11 8.55 -11.41
C ALA A 180 8.50 8.96 -10.92
N GLY A 181 9.34 8.00 -10.49
CA GLY A 181 10.71 8.27 -10.07
C GLY A 181 11.59 8.95 -11.12
N PHE A 182 11.28 8.81 -12.42
CA PHE A 182 12.01 9.49 -13.49
C PHE A 182 11.53 10.91 -13.78
N LEU A 183 10.31 11.27 -13.36
CA LEU A 183 9.66 12.55 -13.72
C LEU A 183 9.43 13.45 -12.52
N TYR A 184 9.35 12.88 -11.33
CA TYR A 184 9.09 13.59 -10.09
C TYR A 184 10.26 14.51 -9.74
N GLY A 185 9.94 15.74 -9.33
CA GLY A 185 10.94 16.79 -9.09
C GLY A 185 11.42 17.51 -10.36
N ILE A 186 11.07 17.03 -11.57
CA ILE A 186 11.45 17.67 -12.83
C ILE A 186 10.32 18.58 -13.34
N TYR A 187 9.06 18.10 -13.23
CA TYR A 187 7.91 18.80 -13.75
C TYR A 187 6.86 19.07 -12.65
N PRO A 188 6.67 20.33 -12.17
CA PRO A 188 5.75 20.64 -11.07
C PRO A 188 4.28 20.25 -11.32
N TRP A 189 3.85 20.19 -12.58
CA TRP A 189 2.50 19.73 -12.93
C TRP A 189 2.35 18.22 -12.72
N PHE A 190 3.42 17.46 -13.00
CA PHE A 190 3.45 16.00 -12.81
C PHE A 190 3.47 15.66 -11.31
N ASP A 191 4.25 16.39 -10.53
CA ASP A 191 4.36 16.19 -9.09
C ASP A 191 2.98 16.34 -8.44
N ARG A 192 2.25 17.42 -8.76
CA ARG A 192 0.89 17.65 -8.25
C ARG A 192 -0.09 16.53 -8.66
N LEU A 193 0.05 16.01 -9.87
CA LEU A 193 -0.78 14.90 -10.35
C LEU A 193 -0.46 13.61 -9.62
N TYR A 194 0.83 13.31 -9.45
CA TYR A 194 1.27 12.08 -8.78
C TYR A 194 0.92 12.08 -7.29
N GLU A 195 1.04 13.22 -6.63
CA GLU A 195 0.72 13.39 -5.21
C GLU A 195 -0.75 13.14 -4.85
N VAL A 196 -1.68 13.18 -5.78
CA VAL A 196 -3.08 12.81 -5.56
C VAL A 196 -3.36 11.34 -5.86
N LEU A 197 -2.38 10.58 -6.33
CA LEU A 197 -2.55 9.16 -6.57
C LEU A 197 -2.43 8.36 -5.26
N PRO A 198 -3.12 7.21 -5.15
CA PRO A 198 -3.07 6.38 -3.95
C PRO A 198 -1.69 5.79 -3.68
N PHE A 199 -0.84 5.64 -4.70
CA PHE A 199 0.54 5.16 -4.57
C PHE A 199 1.40 6.12 -3.73
N TYR A 200 1.36 7.41 -4.05
CA TYR A 200 2.05 8.44 -3.28
C TYR A 200 1.52 8.50 -1.85
N ASN A 201 0.20 8.47 -1.69
CA ASN A 201 -0.42 8.56 -0.37
C ASN A 201 -0.22 7.30 0.48
N SER A 202 -0.04 6.12 -0.13
CA SER A 202 0.37 4.90 0.58
C SER A 202 1.79 5.04 1.16
N ALA A 203 2.73 5.52 0.34
CA ALA A 203 4.10 5.79 0.76
C ALA A 203 4.16 6.92 1.82
N LEU A 204 3.40 8.00 1.62
CA LEU A 204 3.32 9.12 2.56
C LEU A 204 2.80 8.67 3.93
N ALA A 205 1.75 7.84 3.97
CA ALA A 205 1.15 7.35 5.22
C ALA A 205 2.10 6.49 6.04
N SER A 206 3.04 5.78 5.40
CA SER A 206 3.98 4.86 6.06
C SER A 206 5.34 5.49 6.37
N SER A 207 5.65 6.66 5.82
CA SER A 207 6.95 7.31 6.02
C SER A 207 7.18 7.69 7.48
N ILE A 208 8.39 7.44 7.98
CA ILE A 208 8.82 7.86 9.33
C ILE A 208 8.93 9.40 9.43
N LYS A 209 9.12 10.08 8.30
CA LYS A 209 9.22 11.54 8.21
C LYS A 209 7.86 12.23 8.16
N ALA A 210 6.76 11.48 7.96
CA ALA A 210 5.42 12.04 7.83
C ALA A 210 4.91 12.65 9.13
N GLY A 211 4.53 13.93 9.06
CA GLY A 211 3.87 14.63 10.14
C GLY A 211 2.36 14.33 10.23
N ASN A 212 1.71 14.85 11.28
CA ASN A 212 0.25 14.69 11.41
C ASN A 212 -0.53 15.29 10.22
N GLY A 213 -0.04 16.38 9.61
CA GLY A 213 -0.65 16.98 8.42
C GLY A 213 -0.61 16.05 7.21
N ASP A 214 0.51 15.37 7.02
CA ASP A 214 0.72 14.42 5.92
C ASP A 214 -0.16 13.19 6.07
N LEU A 215 -0.28 12.67 7.29
CA LEU A 215 -1.19 11.56 7.59
C LEU A 215 -2.66 11.94 7.30
N VAL A 216 -3.09 13.13 7.72
CA VAL A 216 -4.46 13.62 7.43
C VAL A 216 -4.66 13.77 5.93
N ARG A 217 -3.70 14.36 5.20
CA ARG A 217 -3.74 14.48 3.74
C ARG A 217 -3.89 13.11 3.07
N SER A 218 -3.05 12.16 3.45
CA SER A 218 -3.09 10.79 2.92
C SER A 218 -4.45 10.13 3.16
N VAL A 219 -5.00 10.23 4.38
CA VAL A 219 -6.30 9.67 4.73
C VAL A 219 -7.42 10.30 3.90
N VAL A 220 -7.44 11.63 3.76
CA VAL A 220 -8.50 12.33 2.99
C VAL A 220 -8.47 11.92 1.53
N ILE A 221 -7.29 11.95 0.89
CA ILE A 221 -7.16 11.56 -0.52
C ILE A 221 -7.53 10.09 -0.71
N SER A 222 -7.12 9.22 0.20
CA SER A 222 -7.43 7.79 0.15
C SER A 222 -8.92 7.51 0.30
N LEU A 223 -9.63 8.20 1.20
CA LEU A 223 -11.08 8.08 1.34
C LEU A 223 -11.81 8.54 0.07
N ILE A 224 -11.39 9.65 -0.53
CA ILE A 224 -11.94 10.12 -1.81
C ILE A 224 -11.72 9.05 -2.90
N THR A 225 -10.51 8.49 -2.98
CA THR A 225 -10.18 7.43 -3.94
C THR A 225 -11.04 6.19 -3.72
N ILE A 226 -11.27 5.76 -2.47
CA ILE A 226 -12.15 4.64 -2.14
C ILE A 226 -13.57 4.92 -2.64
N LEU A 227 -14.13 6.09 -2.33
CA LEU A 227 -15.49 6.45 -2.74
C LEU A 227 -15.65 6.44 -4.26
N ILE A 228 -14.73 7.07 -5.00
CA ILE A 228 -14.74 7.11 -6.46
C ILE A 228 -14.61 5.69 -7.04
N SER A 229 -13.67 4.90 -6.53
CA SER A 229 -13.43 3.54 -7.00
C SER A 229 -14.61 2.60 -6.75
N LEU A 230 -15.22 2.67 -5.55
CA LEU A 230 -16.41 1.89 -5.23
C LEU A 230 -17.60 2.29 -6.10
N PHE A 231 -17.83 3.59 -6.28
CA PHE A 231 -18.89 4.07 -7.16
C PHE A 231 -18.68 3.58 -8.60
N ALA A 232 -17.49 3.76 -9.16
CA ALA A 232 -17.14 3.29 -10.50
C ALA A 232 -17.28 1.77 -10.64
N GLY A 233 -16.73 1.03 -9.67
CA GLY A 233 -16.77 -0.44 -9.67
C GLY A 233 -18.19 -0.99 -9.57
N ILE A 234 -19.03 -0.43 -8.71
CA ILE A 234 -20.45 -0.81 -8.60
C ILE A 234 -21.19 -0.51 -9.92
N ARG A 235 -20.93 0.66 -10.54
CA ARG A 235 -21.53 1.02 -11.84
C ARG A 235 -21.14 0.03 -12.93
N VAL A 236 -19.85 -0.29 -13.05
CA VAL A 236 -19.36 -1.30 -14.00
C VAL A 236 -19.97 -2.67 -13.71
N PHE A 237 -20.00 -3.09 -12.43
CA PHE A 237 -20.57 -4.39 -12.05
C PHE A 237 -22.07 -4.49 -12.37
N LYS A 238 -22.83 -3.40 -12.18
CA LYS A 238 -24.26 -3.34 -12.52
C LYS A 238 -24.54 -3.43 -14.01
N SER A 239 -23.70 -2.82 -14.84
CA SER A 239 -23.87 -2.82 -16.30
C SER A 239 -23.49 -4.12 -16.98
N GLN A 240 -22.87 -5.05 -16.24
CA GLN A 240 -22.44 -6.34 -16.81
C GLN A 240 -23.57 -7.36 -16.86
N ASP A 241 -23.73 -8.00 -18.01
CA ASP A 241 -24.54 -9.20 -18.16
C ASP A 241 -23.76 -10.40 -17.58
N ILE A 242 -24.23 -10.88 -16.45
CA ILE A 242 -23.69 -12.08 -15.80
C ILE A 242 -24.52 -13.25 -16.28
N LYS A 243 -24.12 -13.81 -17.44
CA LYS A 243 -24.75 -15.00 -18.07
C LYS A 243 -24.28 -16.29 -17.40
#